data_8d4551f44f9d6e3cc0711135284c9ee1
#
_entry.id   8d4551f44f9d6e3cc0711135284c9ee1
#
_cell.length_a   1.000
_cell.length_b   1.000
_cell.length_c   1.000
_cell.angle_alpha   90.00
_cell.angle_beta   90.00
_cell.angle_gamma   90.00
#
_symmetry.space_group_name_H-M   'P 1'
#
loop_
_entity.id
_entity.type
_entity.pdbx_description
1 polymer ?
#
loop_
_entity_poly.entity_id
_entity_poly.type
_entity_poly.pdbx_seq_one_letter_code
_entity_poly.pdbx_strand_id
1 'polypeptide(L)'
;MFEPGPESVKTRERGSLNTAQRRRLSITCLYIDNLLSEVEHALHSASSQSPFPRYVLDVTPAQIQAIEDHIARLRAQLLRTLEWQHLKPEQPEIPVTRSILTDLAFVDIAIEELKPRYMRGCGAVPDDAVDGLNGVVESLRSLAGSMERYIRGELDTNEQNDVRSQA
;
A
#
# COMPACT_ATOMS: atom_id res chain seq x y z
N MET A 1 62.86 -27.14 29.03
CA MET A 1 61.46 -27.23 29.48
C MET A 1 60.80 -25.89 29.11
N PHE A 2 60.16 -25.83 27.92
CA PHE A 2 59.51 -24.60 27.42
C PHE A 2 58.03 -24.80 27.60
N GLU A 3 57.41 -24.03 28.47
CA GLU A 3 55.94 -23.94 28.56
C GLU A 3 55.41 -23.04 27.41
N PRO A 4 54.45 -23.52 26.61
CA PRO A 4 53.76 -22.63 25.67
C PRO A 4 52.78 -21.76 26.46
N GLY A 5 53.00 -20.45 26.38
CA GLY A 5 52.05 -19.46 26.93
C GLY A 5 50.66 -19.55 26.30
N PRO A 6 49.61 -19.11 27.00
CA PRO A 6 48.24 -19.18 26.49
C PRO A 6 48.10 -18.28 25.28
N GLU A 7 47.82 -18.87 24.13
CA GLU A 7 47.36 -18.15 22.94
C GLU A 7 46.03 -17.45 23.30
N SER A 8 46.11 -16.15 23.41
CA SER A 8 44.92 -15.25 23.50
C SER A 8 44.06 -15.47 22.26
N VAL A 9 43.03 -16.27 22.40
CA VAL A 9 41.94 -16.33 21.44
C VAL A 9 41.37 -14.92 21.37
N LYS A 10 41.82 -14.10 20.39
CA LYS A 10 41.19 -12.84 20.01
C LYS A 10 39.79 -13.17 19.57
N THR A 11 38.86 -13.08 20.51
CA THR A 11 37.43 -13.01 20.20
C THR A 11 37.29 -11.85 19.21
N ARG A 12 37.10 -12.17 17.92
CA ARG A 12 36.75 -11.18 16.91
C ARG A 12 35.49 -10.49 17.41
N GLU A 13 35.66 -9.29 17.98
CA GLU A 13 34.54 -8.40 18.20
C GLU A 13 33.81 -8.28 16.85
N ARG A 14 32.63 -8.86 16.77
CA ARG A 14 31.77 -8.72 15.59
C ARG A 14 31.56 -7.24 15.43
N GLY A 15 32.17 -6.65 14.39
CA GLY A 15 32.24 -5.22 14.18
C GLY A 15 30.89 -4.58 14.29
N SER A 16 30.70 -3.71 15.28
CA SER A 16 29.50 -2.91 15.39
C SER A 16 29.51 -1.86 14.27
N LEU A 17 28.38 -1.75 13.57
CA LEU A 17 28.18 -0.72 12.55
C LEU A 17 28.22 0.67 13.20
N ASN A 18 28.81 1.64 12.52
CA ASN A 18 28.72 3.04 12.96
C ASN A 18 27.31 3.60 12.74
N THR A 19 27.03 4.78 13.30
CA THR A 19 25.69 5.39 13.26
C THR A 19 25.16 5.57 11.83
N ALA A 20 25.99 5.99 10.88
CA ALA A 20 25.58 6.18 9.49
C ALA A 20 25.23 4.84 8.80
N GLN A 21 26.03 3.81 9.07
CA GLN A 21 25.81 2.46 8.56
C GLN A 21 24.52 1.85 9.15
N ARG A 22 24.30 2.03 10.46
CA ARG A 22 23.08 1.58 11.15
C ARG A 22 21.84 2.26 10.57
N ARG A 23 21.88 3.58 10.37
CA ARG A 23 20.79 4.33 9.73
C ARG A 23 20.54 3.84 8.31
N ARG A 24 21.59 3.62 7.52
CA ARG A 24 21.45 3.09 6.15
C ARG A 24 20.82 1.71 6.15
N LEU A 25 21.24 0.82 7.05
CA LEU A 25 20.70 -0.52 7.20
C LEU A 25 19.19 -0.47 7.51
N SER A 26 18.78 0.34 8.49
CA SER A 26 17.36 0.49 8.86
C SER A 26 16.51 0.98 7.69
N ILE A 27 16.95 2.05 7.01
CA ILE A 27 16.23 2.60 5.85
C ILE A 27 16.14 1.55 4.72
N THR A 28 17.21 0.81 4.47
CA THR A 28 17.20 -0.21 3.41
C THR A 28 16.26 -1.38 3.76
N CYS A 29 16.24 -1.82 5.02
CA CYS A 29 15.31 -2.87 5.45
C CYS A 29 13.85 -2.43 5.30
N LEU A 30 13.50 -1.21 5.70
CA LEU A 30 12.16 -0.64 5.51
C LEU A 30 11.79 -0.51 4.03
N TYR A 31 12.73 -0.08 3.20
CA TYR A 31 12.50 0.02 1.75
C TYR A 31 12.22 -1.35 1.12
N ILE A 32 12.98 -2.39 1.52
CA ILE A 32 12.72 -3.76 1.04
C ILE A 32 11.34 -4.23 1.49
N ASP A 33 10.93 -3.99 2.74
CA ASP A 33 9.60 -4.38 3.22
C ASP A 33 8.48 -3.69 2.44
N ASN A 34 8.63 -2.41 2.11
CA ASN A 34 7.69 -1.70 1.25
C ASN A 34 7.58 -2.34 -0.14
N LEU A 35 8.70 -2.74 -0.76
CA LEU A 35 8.69 -3.44 -2.05
C LEU A 35 7.99 -4.81 -1.95
N LEU A 36 8.18 -5.53 -0.85
CA LEU A 36 7.47 -6.79 -0.61
C LEU A 36 5.95 -6.57 -0.47
N SER A 37 5.53 -5.48 0.18
CA SER A 37 4.12 -5.10 0.28
C SER A 37 3.51 -4.76 -1.08
N GLU A 38 4.28 -4.14 -1.99
CA GLU A 38 3.84 -3.90 -3.38
C GLU A 38 3.65 -5.22 -4.15
N VAL A 39 4.52 -6.22 -3.93
CA VAL A 39 4.34 -7.56 -4.53
C VAL A 39 3.06 -8.23 -4.02
N GLU A 40 2.81 -8.21 -2.71
CA GLU A 40 1.57 -8.72 -2.12
C GLU A 40 0.34 -7.99 -2.69
N HIS A 41 0.42 -6.66 -2.79
CA HIS A 41 -0.66 -5.85 -3.36
C HIS A 41 -0.94 -6.25 -4.82
N ALA A 42 0.08 -6.48 -5.64
CA ALA A 42 -0.09 -6.90 -7.02
C ALA A 42 -0.79 -8.27 -7.13
N LEU A 43 -0.40 -9.24 -6.30
CA LEU A 43 -1.02 -10.57 -6.25
C LEU A 43 -2.50 -10.50 -5.87
N HIS A 44 -2.83 -9.72 -4.82
CA HIS A 44 -4.21 -9.58 -4.34
C HIS A 44 -5.08 -8.75 -5.30
N SER A 45 -4.51 -7.71 -5.93
CA SER A 45 -5.23 -6.86 -6.89
C SER A 45 -5.55 -7.60 -8.19
N ALA A 46 -4.72 -8.57 -8.61
CA ALA A 46 -4.98 -9.39 -9.78
C ALA A 46 -6.23 -10.29 -9.62
N SER A 47 -6.61 -10.60 -8.37
CA SER A 47 -7.82 -11.36 -8.04
C SER A 47 -9.02 -10.46 -7.69
N SER A 48 -8.88 -9.13 -7.74
CA SER A 48 -9.95 -8.20 -7.41
C SER A 48 -11.03 -8.19 -8.49
N GLN A 49 -12.29 -7.94 -8.08
CA GLN A 49 -13.44 -7.80 -8.99
C GLN A 49 -13.52 -6.40 -9.64
N SER A 50 -12.39 -5.72 -9.81
CA SER A 50 -12.37 -4.40 -10.46
C SER A 50 -12.75 -4.54 -11.93
N PRO A 51 -13.66 -3.70 -12.47
CA PRO A 51 -13.94 -3.64 -13.90
C PRO A 51 -12.75 -3.10 -14.71
N PHE A 52 -11.75 -2.51 -14.04
CA PHE A 52 -10.52 -1.97 -14.62
C PHE A 52 -9.29 -2.64 -13.99
N PRO A 53 -9.04 -3.95 -14.27
CA PRO A 53 -7.94 -4.65 -13.64
C PRO A 53 -6.59 -4.07 -14.10
N ARG A 54 -5.76 -3.69 -13.14
CA ARG A 54 -4.39 -3.25 -13.40
C ARG A 54 -3.45 -4.43 -13.67
N TYR A 55 -3.75 -5.56 -13.02
CA TYR A 55 -2.94 -6.78 -13.12
C TYR A 55 -3.79 -7.92 -13.65
N VAL A 56 -3.20 -8.77 -14.44
CA VAL A 56 -3.78 -10.03 -14.91
C VAL A 56 -3.10 -11.16 -14.16
N LEU A 57 -3.88 -12.04 -13.55
CA LEU A 57 -3.35 -13.18 -12.82
C LEU A 57 -2.84 -14.23 -13.81
N ASP A 58 -1.53 -14.26 -14.02
CA ASP A 58 -0.83 -15.21 -14.89
C ASP A 58 0.03 -16.23 -14.11
N VAL A 59 -0.19 -16.29 -12.78
CA VAL A 59 0.46 -17.21 -11.86
C VAL A 59 -0.52 -18.22 -11.29
N THR A 60 -0.06 -19.45 -11.07
CA THR A 60 -0.86 -20.52 -10.47
C THR A 60 -1.02 -20.33 -8.94
N PRO A 61 -2.07 -20.92 -8.33
CA PRO A 61 -2.23 -20.88 -6.87
C PRO A 61 -1.02 -21.41 -6.10
N ALA A 62 -0.34 -22.42 -6.62
CA ALA A 62 0.88 -22.96 -6.01
C ALA A 62 2.05 -21.96 -6.06
N GLN A 63 2.15 -21.19 -7.15
CA GLN A 63 3.15 -20.12 -7.26
C GLN A 63 2.82 -18.96 -6.31
N ILE A 64 1.55 -18.58 -6.17
CA ILE A 64 1.12 -17.55 -5.21
C ILE A 64 1.55 -17.96 -3.80
N GLN A 65 1.19 -19.15 -3.35
CA GLN A 65 1.56 -19.65 -2.04
C GLN A 65 3.09 -19.65 -1.85
N ALA A 66 3.84 -20.11 -2.84
CA ALA A 66 5.29 -20.10 -2.78
C ALA A 66 5.88 -18.68 -2.66
N ILE A 67 5.29 -17.69 -3.36
CA ILE A 67 5.72 -16.28 -3.28
C ILE A 67 5.43 -15.74 -1.87
N GLU A 68 4.23 -15.98 -1.32
CA GLU A 68 3.85 -15.54 0.03
C GLU A 68 4.78 -16.14 1.10
N ASP A 69 5.10 -17.43 1.00
CA ASP A 69 6.05 -18.10 1.89
C ASP A 69 7.46 -17.47 1.80
N HIS A 70 7.89 -17.07 0.60
CA HIS A 70 9.18 -16.41 0.42
C HIS A 70 9.18 -14.99 1.00
N ILE A 71 8.09 -14.24 0.82
CA ILE A 71 7.92 -12.92 1.42
C ILE A 71 8.01 -13.02 2.95
N ALA A 72 7.30 -13.97 3.56
CA ALA A 72 7.34 -14.19 5.00
C ALA A 72 8.77 -14.50 5.49
N ARG A 73 9.52 -15.34 4.76
CA ARG A 73 10.92 -15.67 5.08
C ARG A 73 11.85 -14.46 4.93
N LEU A 74 11.66 -13.64 3.89
CA LEU A 74 12.42 -12.41 3.69
C LEU A 74 12.17 -11.42 4.83
N ARG A 75 10.92 -11.18 5.22
CA ARG A 75 10.57 -10.33 6.37
C ARG A 75 11.19 -10.82 7.67
N ALA A 76 11.13 -12.13 7.92
CA ALA A 76 11.77 -12.72 9.09
C ALA A 76 13.30 -12.49 9.09
N GLN A 77 13.94 -12.53 7.92
CA GLN A 77 15.35 -12.25 7.81
C GLN A 77 15.68 -10.77 8.00
N LEU A 78 14.85 -9.84 7.49
CA LEU A 78 15.00 -8.41 7.72
C LEU A 78 14.92 -8.08 9.22
N LEU A 79 13.95 -8.64 9.93
CA LEU A 79 13.81 -8.48 11.38
C LEU A 79 15.04 -8.97 12.13
N ARG A 80 15.54 -10.18 11.85
CA ARG A 80 16.77 -10.69 12.46
C ARG A 80 17.98 -9.79 12.17
N THR A 81 18.04 -9.19 10.99
CA THR A 81 19.11 -8.27 10.61
C THR A 81 19.06 -6.99 11.44
N LEU A 82 17.88 -6.45 11.70
CA LEU A 82 17.69 -5.29 12.56
C LEU A 82 17.99 -5.63 14.03
N GLU A 83 17.51 -6.76 14.53
CA GLU A 83 17.77 -7.25 15.88
C GLU A 83 19.28 -7.44 16.15
N TRP A 84 20.02 -7.98 15.18
CA TRP A 84 21.47 -8.17 15.27
C TRP A 84 22.20 -6.85 15.56
N GLN A 85 21.71 -5.72 15.06
CA GLN A 85 22.28 -4.40 15.29
C GLN A 85 21.52 -3.60 16.37
N HIS A 86 20.60 -4.23 17.11
CA HIS A 86 19.74 -3.57 18.10
C HIS A 86 18.99 -2.36 17.51
N LEU A 87 18.55 -2.47 16.26
CA LEU A 87 17.76 -1.45 15.58
C LEU A 87 16.28 -1.81 15.73
N LYS A 88 15.46 -0.80 16.03
CA LYS A 88 14.00 -0.90 15.92
C LYS A 88 13.57 -0.30 14.58
N PRO A 89 12.69 -0.96 13.83
CA PRO A 89 12.08 -0.33 12.68
C PRO A 89 11.19 0.82 13.17
N GLU A 90 11.65 2.06 12.97
CA GLU A 90 10.85 3.25 13.26
C GLU A 90 10.18 3.69 11.95
N GLN A 91 9.07 3.06 11.64
CA GLN A 91 8.18 3.51 10.58
C GLN A 91 7.02 4.27 11.24
N PRO A 92 6.75 5.50 10.83
CA PRO A 92 5.58 6.21 11.36
C PRO A 92 4.32 5.43 10.98
N GLU A 93 3.55 5.04 11.98
CA GLU A 93 2.26 4.41 11.78
C GLU A 93 1.28 5.43 11.19
N ILE A 94 0.80 5.16 10.00
CA ILE A 94 -0.22 5.98 9.35
C ILE A 94 -1.56 5.29 9.59
N PRO A 95 -2.53 5.94 10.27
CA PRO A 95 -3.86 5.37 10.41
C PRO A 95 -4.47 5.05 9.03
N VAL A 96 -5.06 3.88 8.88
CA VAL A 96 -5.70 3.45 7.63
C VAL A 96 -6.75 4.46 7.17
N THR A 97 -7.54 5.00 8.10
CA THR A 97 -8.52 6.05 7.83
C THR A 97 -7.89 7.27 7.15
N ARG A 98 -6.71 7.71 7.61
CA ARG A 98 -5.98 8.82 6.99
C ARG A 98 -5.52 8.50 5.57
N SER A 99 -5.03 7.27 5.35
CA SER A 99 -4.61 6.83 4.01
C SER A 99 -5.81 6.85 3.06
N ILE A 100 -6.92 6.21 3.44
CA ILE A 100 -8.12 6.13 2.60
C ILE A 100 -8.69 7.53 2.32
N LEU A 101 -8.76 8.43 3.31
CA LEU A 101 -9.23 9.80 3.10
C LEU A 101 -8.33 10.59 2.14
N THR A 102 -7.03 10.33 2.17
CA THR A 102 -6.09 10.92 1.21
C THR A 102 -6.37 10.42 -0.21
N ASP A 103 -6.57 9.11 -0.37
CA ASP A 103 -6.87 8.51 -1.67
C ASP A 103 -8.23 8.99 -2.21
N LEU A 104 -9.25 9.13 -1.35
CA LEU A 104 -10.55 9.69 -1.73
C LEU A 104 -10.46 11.14 -2.19
N ALA A 105 -9.57 11.95 -1.61
CA ALA A 105 -9.33 13.30 -2.11
C ALA A 105 -8.76 13.29 -3.54
N PHE A 106 -7.89 12.35 -3.89
CA PHE A 106 -7.42 12.19 -5.27
C PHE A 106 -8.52 11.67 -6.20
N VAL A 107 -9.39 10.77 -5.70
CA VAL A 107 -10.58 10.33 -6.45
C VAL A 107 -11.49 11.51 -6.77
N ASP A 108 -11.76 12.42 -5.81
CA ASP A 108 -12.59 13.60 -6.06
C ASP A 108 -11.97 14.54 -7.11
N ILE A 109 -10.65 14.73 -7.07
CA ILE A 109 -9.92 15.49 -8.11
C ILE A 109 -10.09 14.82 -9.48
N ALA A 110 -9.92 13.50 -9.57
CA ALA A 110 -10.08 12.77 -10.83
C ALA A 110 -11.53 12.82 -11.35
N ILE A 111 -12.54 12.75 -10.47
CA ILE A 111 -13.95 12.92 -10.84
C ILE A 111 -14.20 14.33 -11.41
N GLU A 112 -13.57 15.36 -10.83
CA GLU A 112 -13.70 16.73 -11.33
C GLU A 112 -13.21 16.86 -12.78
N GLU A 113 -12.15 16.13 -13.15
CA GLU A 113 -11.61 16.12 -14.52
C GLU A 113 -12.57 15.57 -15.58
N LEU A 114 -13.61 14.82 -15.16
CA LEU A 114 -14.66 14.32 -16.06
C LEU A 114 -15.66 15.42 -16.48
N LYS A 115 -15.64 16.59 -15.88
CA LYS A 115 -16.52 17.69 -16.27
C LYS A 115 -16.23 18.16 -17.69
N PRO A 116 -17.27 18.50 -18.47
CA PRO A 116 -17.14 18.93 -19.87
C PRO A 116 -16.10 20.02 -20.07
N ARG A 117 -15.97 20.94 -19.12
CA ARG A 117 -15.00 22.06 -19.20
C ARG A 117 -13.54 21.62 -19.29
N TYR A 118 -13.17 20.49 -18.66
CA TYR A 118 -11.80 19.95 -18.67
C TYR A 118 -11.53 19.07 -19.89
N MET A 119 -12.59 18.54 -20.52
CA MET A 119 -12.47 17.73 -21.73
C MET A 119 -12.26 18.57 -23.00
N ARG A 120 -12.47 19.88 -22.94
CA ARG A 120 -12.34 20.80 -24.11
C ARG A 120 -10.97 20.75 -24.79
N GLY A 121 -9.92 20.40 -24.05
CA GLY A 121 -8.58 20.20 -24.61
C GLY A 121 -8.47 19.00 -25.58
N CYS A 122 -9.41 18.05 -25.51
CA CYS A 122 -9.48 16.89 -26.40
C CYS A 122 -10.46 17.08 -27.59
N GLY A 123 -11.09 18.26 -27.70
CA GLY A 123 -12.08 18.61 -28.70
C GLY A 123 -13.38 19.16 -28.11
N ALA A 124 -14.30 19.59 -28.97
CA ALA A 124 -15.60 20.07 -28.52
C ALA A 124 -16.42 18.91 -27.96
N VAL A 125 -16.96 19.09 -26.74
CA VAL A 125 -17.91 18.14 -26.16
C VAL A 125 -19.28 18.41 -26.80
N PRO A 126 -19.95 17.39 -27.38
CA PRO A 126 -21.30 17.54 -27.92
C PRO A 126 -22.28 17.99 -26.84
N ASP A 127 -23.21 18.89 -27.21
CA ASP A 127 -24.17 19.48 -26.25
C ASP A 127 -25.04 18.40 -25.58
N ASP A 128 -25.41 17.37 -26.30
CA ASP A 128 -26.19 16.22 -25.79
C ASP A 128 -25.41 15.34 -24.80
N ALA A 129 -24.09 15.40 -24.80
CA ALA A 129 -23.24 14.69 -23.86
C ALA A 129 -22.97 15.46 -22.55
N VAL A 130 -23.16 16.78 -22.54
CA VAL A 130 -22.86 17.64 -21.39
C VAL A 130 -23.66 17.26 -20.16
N ASP A 131 -24.97 17.07 -20.31
CA ASP A 131 -25.86 16.72 -19.20
C ASP A 131 -25.56 15.31 -18.67
N GLY A 132 -25.29 14.38 -19.57
CA GLY A 132 -24.88 13.01 -19.20
C GLY A 132 -23.58 12.99 -18.37
N LEU A 133 -22.56 13.75 -18.80
CA LEU A 133 -21.28 13.83 -18.08
C LEU A 133 -21.45 14.49 -16.70
N ASN A 134 -22.25 15.54 -16.61
CA ASN A 134 -22.56 16.19 -15.33
C ASN A 134 -23.29 15.21 -14.39
N GLY A 135 -24.25 14.44 -14.88
CA GLY A 135 -24.95 13.41 -14.10
C GLY A 135 -24.01 12.31 -13.58
N VAL A 136 -23.05 11.87 -14.41
CA VAL A 136 -22.00 10.92 -14.00
C VAL A 136 -21.13 11.51 -12.88
N VAL A 137 -20.68 12.75 -13.03
CA VAL A 137 -19.86 13.44 -12.01
C VAL A 137 -20.60 13.54 -10.68
N GLU A 138 -21.87 13.96 -10.70
CA GLU A 138 -22.70 14.05 -9.50
C GLU A 138 -22.87 12.68 -8.81
N SER A 139 -23.16 11.64 -9.58
CA SER A 139 -23.31 10.28 -9.06
C SER A 139 -22.02 9.77 -8.41
N LEU A 140 -20.87 9.91 -9.09
CA LEU A 140 -19.58 9.48 -8.56
C LEU A 140 -19.19 10.25 -7.29
N ARG A 141 -19.44 11.57 -7.24
CA ARG A 141 -19.20 12.38 -6.05
C ARG A 141 -20.07 11.98 -4.87
N SER A 142 -21.34 11.70 -5.14
CA SER A 142 -22.26 11.21 -4.10
C SER A 142 -21.75 9.92 -3.47
N LEU A 143 -21.26 8.96 -4.29
CA LEU A 143 -20.70 7.70 -3.81
C LEU A 143 -19.40 7.90 -3.03
N ALA A 144 -18.46 8.71 -3.54
CA ALA A 144 -17.21 9.01 -2.87
C ALA A 144 -17.44 9.74 -1.53
N GLY A 145 -18.35 10.72 -1.50
CA GLY A 145 -18.74 11.44 -0.29
C GLY A 145 -19.45 10.55 0.73
N SER A 146 -20.21 9.57 0.30
CA SER A 146 -20.81 8.58 1.21
C SER A 146 -19.73 7.72 1.86
N MET A 147 -18.74 7.24 1.09
CA MET A 147 -17.61 6.49 1.62
C MET A 147 -16.80 7.32 2.63
N GLU A 148 -16.55 8.60 2.35
CA GLU A 148 -15.86 9.50 3.28
C GLU A 148 -16.61 9.63 4.61
N ARG A 149 -17.95 9.82 4.56
CA ARG A 149 -18.78 9.91 5.77
C ARG A 149 -18.78 8.63 6.59
N TYR A 150 -18.78 7.44 5.94
CA TYR A 150 -18.63 6.16 6.65
C TYR A 150 -17.27 6.08 7.39
N ILE A 151 -16.19 6.47 6.74
CA ILE A 151 -14.85 6.43 7.33
C ILE A 151 -14.74 7.40 8.51
N ARG A 152 -15.43 8.55 8.46
CA ARG A 152 -15.51 9.51 9.56
C ARG A 152 -16.47 9.11 10.68
N GLY A 153 -17.23 8.03 10.51
CA GLY A 153 -18.25 7.59 11.47
C GLY A 153 -19.49 8.51 11.52
N GLU A 154 -19.73 9.26 10.45
CA GLU A 154 -20.88 10.18 10.34
C GLU A 154 -22.16 9.50 9.82
N LEU A 155 -22.04 8.26 9.33
CA LEU A 155 -23.15 7.42 8.87
C LEU A 155 -23.18 6.10 9.62
N ASP A 156 -24.31 5.76 10.22
CA ASP A 156 -24.53 4.45 10.81
C ASP A 156 -24.69 3.37 9.72
N THR A 157 -24.11 2.19 9.97
CA THR A 157 -24.16 1.02 9.07
C THR A 157 -25.57 0.49 8.81
N ASN A 158 -26.59 1.02 9.45
CA ASN A 158 -27.99 0.58 9.30
C ASN A 158 -28.68 1.05 7.99
N GLU A 159 -28.15 2.08 7.32
CA GLU A 159 -28.74 2.54 6.04
C GLU A 159 -28.40 1.64 4.84
N GLN A 160 -27.44 0.71 4.96
CA GLN A 160 -27.08 -0.21 3.86
C GLN A 160 -28.18 -1.22 3.50
N ASN A 161 -29.11 -1.50 4.39
CA ASN A 161 -30.18 -2.49 4.13
C ASN A 161 -31.31 -1.93 3.25
N ASP A 162 -31.52 -0.62 3.23
CA ASP A 162 -32.60 -0.01 2.40
C ASP A 162 -32.22 0.07 0.91
N VAL A 163 -30.95 0.31 0.59
CA VAL A 163 -30.50 0.41 -0.82
C VAL A 163 -30.47 -0.96 -1.51
N ARG A 164 -30.19 -2.05 -0.75
CA ARG A 164 -30.25 -3.43 -1.30
C ARG A 164 -31.67 -3.95 -1.52
N SER A 165 -32.66 -3.36 -0.89
CA SER A 165 -34.05 -3.77 -1.03
C SER A 165 -34.76 -3.10 -2.21
N GLN A 166 -34.12 -2.14 -2.89
CA GLN A 166 -34.69 -1.39 -4.03
C GLN A 166 -33.99 -1.69 -5.37
N ALA A 167 -33.00 -2.60 -5.41
CA ALA A 167 -32.30 -3.07 -6.61
C ALA A 167 -32.69 -4.51 -6.96
#